data_ea215fb46be6c8f0d74f1ebfb24f4c27
#
_entry.id   ea215fb46be6c8f0d74f1ebfb24f4c27
#
_cell.length_a   1.000
_cell.length_b   1.000
_cell.length_c   1.000
_cell.angle_alpha   90.00
_cell.angle_beta   90.00
_cell.angle_gamma   90.00
#
_symmetry.space_group_name_H-M   'P 1'
#
loop_
_entity.id
_entity.type
_entity.pdbx_description
1 polymer ?
#
loop_
_entity_poly.entity_id
_entity_poly.type
_entity_poly.pdbx_seq_one_letter_code
_entity_poly.pdbx_strand_id
1 'polypeptide(L)'
;MNIRKAVDYSAMFAALESAMEADLPQMKLYCEVGKIVCTRSEKGAAVAAAEFLKEQYPDMAGFSPRNVRRMRNFWQLYSSMPELLDEALHLNWTQNVVIMEAEPPAEERRWYIRRAAARNLSKSELLQMITDSAYLESVLDEKVDVWYNEGNDEISERTQYEEDPVYLSRQYLPQPDGRVCDERSGGQSRAF
;
A
#
# COMPACT_ATOMS: atom_id res chain seq x y z
N MET A 1 -20.04 -41.40 10.36
CA MET A 1 -20.12 -40.53 9.18
C MET A 1 -20.46 -39.15 9.66
N ASN A 2 -19.51 -38.19 9.64
CA ASN A 2 -19.77 -36.80 10.08
C ASN A 2 -20.50 -36.09 8.94
N ILE A 3 -21.80 -35.96 9.04
CA ILE A 3 -22.61 -35.17 8.10
C ILE A 3 -22.30 -33.71 8.41
N ARG A 4 -21.50 -33.06 7.60
CA ARG A 4 -21.31 -31.61 7.70
C ARG A 4 -22.66 -30.94 7.44
N LYS A 5 -23.19 -30.24 8.45
CA LYS A 5 -24.40 -29.44 8.31
C LYS A 5 -24.19 -28.45 7.14
N ALA A 6 -25.14 -28.43 6.20
CA ALA A 6 -25.13 -27.45 5.12
C ALA A 6 -25.16 -26.04 5.72
N VAL A 7 -24.29 -25.16 5.22
CA VAL A 7 -24.25 -23.77 5.68
C VAL A 7 -25.39 -23.02 5.00
N ASP A 8 -26.20 -22.33 5.80
CA ASP A 8 -27.28 -21.48 5.29
C ASP A 8 -26.74 -20.08 4.92
N TYR A 9 -26.84 -19.71 3.66
CA TYR A 9 -26.45 -18.42 3.12
C TYR A 9 -27.64 -17.53 2.71
N SER A 10 -28.90 -17.90 3.03
CA SER A 10 -30.10 -17.19 2.59
C SER A 10 -30.09 -15.71 2.92
N ALA A 11 -29.70 -15.33 4.14
CA ALA A 11 -29.59 -13.91 4.54
C ALA A 11 -28.50 -13.15 3.73
N MET A 12 -27.38 -13.81 3.39
CA MET A 12 -26.36 -13.21 2.53
C MET A 12 -26.88 -13.01 1.11
N PHE A 13 -27.61 -13.97 0.57
CA PHE A 13 -28.17 -13.87 -0.78
C PHE A 13 -29.22 -12.76 -0.88
N ALA A 14 -30.12 -12.64 0.09
CA ALA A 14 -31.09 -11.53 0.12
C ALA A 14 -30.41 -10.16 0.20
N ALA A 15 -29.32 -10.04 0.98
CA ALA A 15 -28.53 -8.80 1.02
C ALA A 15 -27.83 -8.49 -0.31
N LEU A 16 -27.33 -9.53 -1.02
CA LEU A 16 -26.73 -9.37 -2.35
C LEU A 16 -27.76 -8.92 -3.39
N GLU A 17 -28.97 -9.49 -3.38
CA GLU A 17 -30.07 -9.04 -4.24
C GLU A 17 -30.37 -7.54 -4.02
N SER A 18 -30.54 -7.13 -2.78
CA SER A 18 -30.78 -5.72 -2.45
C SER A 18 -29.65 -4.79 -2.92
N ALA A 19 -28.40 -5.25 -2.83
CA ALA A 19 -27.25 -4.47 -3.32
C ALA A 19 -27.23 -4.36 -4.85
N MET A 20 -27.65 -5.42 -5.56
CA MET A 20 -27.75 -5.41 -7.03
C MET A 20 -28.88 -4.52 -7.55
N GLU A 21 -29.99 -4.46 -6.82
CA GLU A 21 -31.15 -3.60 -7.15
C GLU A 21 -30.89 -2.11 -6.87
N ALA A 22 -29.89 -1.80 -6.05
CA ALA A 22 -29.62 -0.42 -5.63
C ALA A 22 -28.93 0.47 -6.69
N ASP A 23 -28.68 -0.03 -7.91
CA ASP A 23 -28.07 0.68 -9.05
C ASP A 23 -26.81 1.47 -8.66
N LEU A 24 -25.93 0.86 -7.89
CA LEU A 24 -24.71 1.49 -7.39
C LEU A 24 -23.62 1.60 -8.47
N PRO A 25 -22.82 2.68 -8.47
CA PRO A 25 -21.60 2.71 -9.25
C PRO A 25 -20.71 1.49 -8.96
N GLN A 26 -20.01 0.96 -9.97
CA GLN A 26 -19.27 -0.29 -9.89
C GLN A 26 -18.41 -0.45 -8.64
N MET A 27 -17.63 0.57 -8.27
CA MET A 27 -16.76 0.49 -7.11
C MET A 27 -17.53 0.42 -5.78
N LYS A 28 -18.64 1.15 -5.68
CA LYS A 28 -19.53 1.08 -4.51
C LYS A 28 -20.22 -0.27 -4.43
N LEU A 29 -20.67 -0.83 -5.56
CA LEU A 29 -21.26 -2.16 -5.62
C LEU A 29 -20.24 -3.22 -5.17
N TYR A 30 -19.01 -3.18 -5.66
CA TYR A 30 -17.96 -4.12 -5.27
C TYR A 30 -17.60 -4.03 -3.78
N CYS A 31 -17.60 -2.82 -3.25
CA CYS A 31 -17.40 -2.57 -1.83
C CYS A 31 -18.54 -3.16 -1.00
N GLU A 32 -19.81 -2.96 -1.41
CA GLU A 32 -20.98 -3.49 -0.71
C GLU A 32 -21.05 -5.02 -0.78
N VAL A 33 -20.77 -5.63 -1.94
CA VAL A 33 -20.63 -7.10 -2.07
C VAL A 33 -19.54 -7.61 -1.12
N GLY A 34 -18.40 -6.96 -1.06
CA GLY A 34 -17.32 -7.30 -0.14
C GLY A 34 -17.76 -7.25 1.31
N LYS A 35 -18.47 -6.21 1.72
CA LYS A 35 -19.03 -6.00 3.05
C LYS A 35 -20.03 -7.12 3.41
N ILE A 36 -20.97 -7.42 2.51
CA ILE A 36 -21.97 -8.49 2.71
C ILE A 36 -21.28 -9.84 2.89
N VAL A 37 -20.30 -10.19 2.05
CA VAL A 37 -19.55 -11.44 2.17
C VAL A 37 -18.73 -11.50 3.44
N CYS A 38 -18.26 -10.36 3.97
CA CYS A 38 -17.54 -10.29 5.25
C CYS A 38 -18.41 -10.62 6.46
N THR A 39 -19.74 -10.54 6.36
CA THR A 39 -20.64 -10.97 7.45
C THR A 39 -20.55 -12.48 7.72
N ARG A 40 -19.94 -13.24 6.81
CA ARG A 40 -19.79 -14.68 6.88
C ARG A 40 -18.33 -15.05 7.11
N SER A 41 -18.08 -15.86 8.12
CA SER A 41 -16.73 -16.35 8.46
C SER A 41 -16.31 -17.59 7.66
N GLU A 42 -17.25 -18.28 7.03
CA GLU A 42 -17.02 -19.53 6.33
C GLU A 42 -16.16 -19.33 5.07
N LYS A 43 -15.18 -20.21 4.87
CA LYS A 43 -14.29 -20.20 3.70
C LYS A 43 -15.03 -20.28 2.35
N GLY A 44 -16.22 -20.88 2.34
CA GLY A 44 -17.06 -21.04 1.15
C GLY A 44 -17.90 -19.83 0.79
N ALA A 45 -18.05 -18.83 1.69
CA ALA A 45 -18.98 -17.72 1.49
C ALA A 45 -18.76 -16.94 0.19
N ALA A 46 -17.52 -16.64 -0.16
CA ALA A 46 -17.20 -15.92 -1.41
C ALA A 46 -17.48 -16.77 -2.67
N VAL A 47 -17.39 -18.08 -2.57
CA VAL A 47 -17.74 -18.99 -3.68
C VAL A 47 -19.25 -19.04 -3.83
N ALA A 48 -19.97 -19.26 -2.73
CA ALA A 48 -21.45 -19.30 -2.73
C ALA A 48 -22.05 -17.96 -3.23
N ALA A 49 -21.50 -16.83 -2.80
CA ALA A 49 -21.90 -15.52 -3.29
C ALA A 49 -21.65 -15.35 -4.80
N ALA A 50 -20.50 -15.81 -5.30
CA ALA A 50 -20.17 -15.72 -6.72
C ALA A 50 -21.07 -16.61 -7.59
N GLU A 51 -21.36 -17.83 -7.13
CA GLU A 51 -22.27 -18.76 -7.80
C GLU A 51 -23.69 -18.19 -7.86
N PHE A 52 -24.19 -17.69 -6.74
CA PHE A 52 -25.49 -17.03 -6.63
C PHE A 52 -25.59 -15.83 -7.58
N LEU A 53 -24.62 -14.90 -7.54
CA LEU A 53 -24.64 -13.73 -8.42
C LEU A 53 -24.56 -14.08 -9.90
N LYS A 54 -23.79 -15.11 -10.26
CA LYS A 54 -23.71 -15.59 -11.64
C LYS A 54 -25.00 -16.23 -12.12
N GLU A 55 -25.72 -16.93 -11.24
CA GLU A 55 -26.98 -17.58 -11.56
C GLU A 55 -28.13 -16.57 -11.72
N GLN A 56 -28.21 -15.57 -10.81
CA GLN A 56 -29.27 -14.58 -10.81
C GLN A 56 -29.03 -13.45 -11.82
N TYR A 57 -27.75 -13.11 -12.08
CA TYR A 57 -27.34 -11.99 -12.94
C TYR A 57 -26.32 -12.45 -14.01
N PRO A 58 -26.70 -13.37 -14.93
CA PRO A 58 -25.76 -13.99 -15.87
C PRO A 58 -25.10 -12.98 -16.83
N ASP A 59 -25.78 -11.87 -17.13
CA ASP A 59 -25.30 -10.83 -18.04
C ASP A 59 -24.30 -9.87 -17.37
N MET A 60 -24.16 -9.93 -16.04
CA MET A 60 -23.23 -9.08 -15.29
C MET A 60 -21.87 -9.76 -15.12
N ALA A 61 -20.84 -9.09 -15.65
CA ALA A 61 -19.45 -9.53 -15.49
C ALA A 61 -18.85 -9.11 -14.14
N GLY A 62 -17.77 -9.77 -13.73
CA GLY A 62 -16.99 -9.34 -12.58
C GLY A 62 -17.21 -10.12 -11.28
N PHE A 63 -18.16 -11.06 -11.22
CA PHE A 63 -18.49 -11.83 -10.03
C PHE A 63 -17.90 -13.26 -10.01
N SER A 64 -16.68 -13.43 -10.56
CA SER A 64 -15.99 -14.72 -10.39
C SER A 64 -15.62 -14.95 -8.91
N PRO A 65 -15.49 -16.21 -8.45
CA PRO A 65 -15.11 -16.52 -7.06
C PRO A 65 -13.80 -15.84 -6.62
N ARG A 66 -12.84 -15.68 -7.53
CA ARG A 66 -11.59 -14.96 -7.29
C ARG A 66 -11.87 -13.48 -7.05
N ASN A 67 -12.72 -12.87 -7.87
CA ASN A 67 -13.01 -11.44 -7.77
C ASN A 67 -13.86 -11.12 -6.53
N VAL A 68 -14.83 -11.96 -6.18
CA VAL A 68 -15.61 -11.80 -4.94
C VAL A 68 -14.72 -11.92 -3.69
N ARG A 69 -13.70 -12.80 -3.71
CA ARG A 69 -12.68 -12.82 -2.64
C ARG A 69 -11.89 -11.50 -2.57
N ARG A 70 -11.53 -10.90 -3.71
CA ARG A 70 -10.88 -9.60 -3.75
C ARG A 70 -11.77 -8.48 -3.22
N MET A 71 -13.07 -8.50 -3.52
CA MET A 71 -14.05 -7.55 -2.96
C MET A 71 -14.14 -7.68 -1.44
N ARG A 72 -14.17 -8.92 -0.92
CA ARG A 72 -14.11 -9.19 0.51
C ARG A 72 -12.82 -8.64 1.15
N ASN A 73 -11.66 -8.89 0.54
CA ASN A 73 -10.38 -8.38 1.01
C ASN A 73 -10.33 -6.85 0.95
N PHE A 74 -10.90 -6.23 -0.09
CA PHE A 74 -11.02 -4.78 -0.19
C PHE A 74 -11.77 -4.20 1.02
N TRP A 75 -12.95 -4.72 1.33
CA TRP A 75 -13.69 -4.29 2.49
C TRP A 75 -12.91 -4.50 3.79
N GLN A 76 -12.32 -5.68 3.99
CA GLN A 76 -11.52 -5.98 5.20
C GLN A 76 -10.35 -5.01 5.37
N LEU A 77 -9.71 -4.62 4.28
CA LEU A 77 -8.54 -3.76 4.29
C LEU A 77 -8.86 -2.30 4.63
N TYR A 78 -10.01 -1.81 4.17
CA TYR A 78 -10.36 -0.39 4.25
C TYR A 78 -11.48 -0.07 5.25
N SER A 79 -12.22 -1.04 5.74
CA SER A 79 -13.41 -0.81 6.61
C SER A 79 -13.11 -0.06 7.91
N SER A 80 -11.89 -0.16 8.44
CA SER A 80 -11.44 0.57 9.63
C SER A 80 -10.86 1.96 9.34
N MET A 81 -10.76 2.35 8.06
CA MET A 81 -10.12 3.59 7.58
C MET A 81 -11.07 4.31 6.61
N PRO A 82 -12.14 4.95 7.09
CA PRO A 82 -13.21 5.48 6.22
C PRO A 82 -12.72 6.53 5.22
N GLU A 83 -11.77 7.37 5.60
CA GLU A 83 -11.18 8.36 4.68
C GLU A 83 -10.41 7.68 3.54
N LEU A 84 -9.62 6.66 3.86
CA LEU A 84 -8.85 5.92 2.86
C LEU A 84 -9.76 5.05 1.98
N LEU A 85 -10.86 4.54 2.54
CA LEU A 85 -11.91 3.86 1.77
C LEU A 85 -12.52 4.80 0.72
N ASP A 86 -12.87 6.02 1.12
CA ASP A 86 -13.43 7.01 0.21
C ASP A 86 -12.44 7.35 -0.92
N GLU A 87 -11.16 7.61 -0.59
CA GLU A 87 -10.10 7.82 -1.58
C GLU A 87 -9.96 6.62 -2.54
N ALA A 88 -10.00 5.38 -2.03
CA ALA A 88 -9.90 4.16 -2.83
C ALA A 88 -11.11 3.94 -3.75
N LEU A 89 -12.31 4.38 -3.35
CA LEU A 89 -13.52 4.30 -4.17
C LEU A 89 -13.49 5.20 -5.41
N HIS A 90 -12.62 6.21 -5.44
CA HIS A 90 -12.42 7.07 -6.61
C HIS A 90 -11.50 6.43 -7.67
N LEU A 91 -10.75 5.38 -7.32
CA LEU A 91 -9.96 4.61 -8.27
C LEU A 91 -10.83 3.56 -8.99
N ASN A 92 -10.38 3.10 -10.16
CA ASN A 92 -11.00 1.95 -10.78
C ASN A 92 -10.62 0.63 -10.06
N TRP A 93 -11.40 -0.43 -10.32
CA TRP A 93 -11.19 -1.72 -9.68
C TRP A 93 -9.81 -2.32 -9.93
N THR A 94 -9.29 -2.16 -11.15
CA THR A 94 -7.99 -2.73 -11.53
C THR A 94 -6.83 -2.07 -10.77
N GLN A 95 -6.88 -0.74 -10.58
CA GLN A 95 -5.89 -0.01 -9.77
C GLN A 95 -5.94 -0.47 -8.32
N ASN A 96 -7.15 -0.59 -7.73
CA ASN A 96 -7.31 -1.09 -6.37
C ASN A 96 -6.76 -2.50 -6.20
N VAL A 97 -7.01 -3.39 -7.17
CA VAL A 97 -6.47 -4.76 -7.14
C VAL A 97 -4.94 -4.76 -7.17
N VAL A 98 -4.31 -3.93 -7.98
CA VAL A 98 -2.84 -3.82 -8.04
C VAL A 98 -2.28 -3.40 -6.69
N ILE A 99 -2.84 -2.37 -6.06
CA ILE A 99 -2.40 -1.89 -4.75
C ILE A 99 -2.62 -2.95 -3.65
N MET A 100 -3.78 -3.61 -3.66
CA MET A 100 -4.07 -4.66 -2.68
C MET A 100 -3.15 -5.88 -2.80
N GLU A 101 -2.83 -6.31 -4.04
CA GLU A 101 -1.97 -7.48 -4.29
C GLU A 101 -0.49 -7.20 -3.98
N ALA A 102 -0.08 -5.93 -3.96
CA ALA A 102 1.26 -5.52 -3.53
C ALA A 102 1.40 -5.46 -1.99
N GLU A 103 0.29 -5.46 -1.25
CA GLU A 103 0.23 -5.44 0.22
C GLU A 103 1.09 -4.36 0.90
N PRO A 104 1.14 -3.10 0.39
CA PRO A 104 1.98 -2.08 1.00
C PRO A 104 1.45 -1.69 2.40
N PRO A 105 2.32 -1.18 3.30
CA PRO A 105 1.92 -0.56 4.56
C PRO A 105 0.89 0.56 4.36
N ALA A 106 0.13 0.92 5.40
CA ALA A 106 -1.01 1.84 5.30
C ALA A 106 -0.63 3.21 4.71
N GLU A 107 0.50 3.80 5.13
CA GLU A 107 0.98 5.09 4.64
C GLU A 107 1.38 5.03 3.16
N GLU A 108 2.14 4.01 2.79
CA GLU A 108 2.56 3.76 1.42
C GLU A 108 1.34 3.51 0.52
N ARG A 109 0.36 2.74 0.99
CA ARG A 109 -0.91 2.48 0.30
C ARG A 109 -1.67 3.78 0.03
N ARG A 110 -1.79 4.65 1.04
CA ARG A 110 -2.41 5.97 0.91
C ARG A 110 -1.72 6.80 -0.15
N TRP A 111 -0.40 6.80 -0.17
CA TRP A 111 0.38 7.52 -1.16
C TRP A 111 0.13 7.01 -2.58
N TYR A 112 0.13 5.67 -2.81
CA TYR A 112 -0.17 5.10 -4.13
C TYR A 112 -1.60 5.41 -4.59
N ILE A 113 -2.58 5.35 -3.70
CA ILE A 113 -3.97 5.71 -4.02
C ILE A 113 -4.04 7.16 -4.51
N ARG A 114 -3.49 8.10 -3.76
CA ARG A 114 -3.48 9.52 -4.12
C ARG A 114 -2.71 9.78 -5.40
N ARG A 115 -1.57 9.13 -5.58
CA ARG A 115 -0.74 9.27 -6.78
C ARG A 115 -1.45 8.73 -8.01
N ALA A 116 -2.11 7.58 -7.89
CA ALA A 116 -2.90 6.97 -8.96
C ALA A 116 -4.08 7.86 -9.37
N ALA A 117 -4.80 8.44 -8.42
CA ALA A 117 -5.90 9.37 -8.67
C ALA A 117 -5.41 10.67 -9.33
N ALA A 118 -4.37 11.32 -8.76
CA ALA A 118 -3.86 12.61 -9.25
C ALA A 118 -3.28 12.54 -10.67
N ARG A 119 -2.67 11.43 -11.05
CA ARG A 119 -2.01 11.24 -12.35
C ARG A 119 -2.82 10.39 -13.32
N ASN A 120 -3.98 9.89 -12.91
CA ASN A 120 -4.81 8.95 -13.68
C ASN A 120 -3.99 7.77 -14.24
N LEU A 121 -3.18 7.15 -13.38
CA LEU A 121 -2.23 6.12 -13.76
C LEU A 121 -2.93 4.90 -14.35
N SER A 122 -2.38 4.36 -15.42
CA SER A 122 -2.76 3.04 -15.91
C SER A 122 -2.33 1.94 -14.94
N LYS A 123 -2.88 0.73 -15.13
CA LYS A 123 -2.45 -0.46 -14.38
C LYS A 123 -0.95 -0.68 -14.45
N SER A 124 -0.36 -0.55 -15.64
CA SER A 124 1.05 -0.82 -15.88
C SER A 124 1.95 0.19 -15.21
N GLU A 125 1.62 1.48 -15.30
CA GLU A 125 2.35 2.56 -14.65
C GLU A 125 2.31 2.42 -13.13
N LEU A 126 1.13 2.12 -12.56
CA LEU A 126 0.98 1.93 -11.14
C LEU A 126 1.78 0.71 -10.64
N LEU A 127 1.74 -0.42 -11.39
CA LEU A 127 2.53 -1.60 -11.06
C LEU A 127 4.03 -1.31 -11.12
N GLN A 128 4.48 -0.54 -12.14
CA GLN A 128 5.87 -0.14 -12.26
C GLN A 128 6.30 0.73 -11.07
N MET A 129 5.51 1.75 -10.72
CA MET A 129 5.79 2.61 -9.55
C MET A 129 5.94 1.82 -8.25
N ILE A 130 5.08 0.81 -8.05
CA ILE A 130 5.16 -0.07 -6.86
C ILE A 130 6.43 -0.92 -6.92
N THR A 131 6.74 -1.47 -8.07
CA THR A 131 7.95 -2.31 -8.28
C THR A 131 9.24 -1.52 -8.05
N ASP A 132 9.27 -0.27 -8.50
CA ASP A 132 10.41 0.64 -8.36
C ASP A 132 10.48 1.27 -6.95
N SER A 133 9.55 0.94 -6.05
CA SER A 133 9.49 1.50 -4.70
C SER A 133 9.44 3.03 -4.67
N ALA A 134 8.71 3.65 -5.59
CA ALA A 134 8.66 5.11 -5.78
C ALA A 134 8.19 5.88 -4.53
N TYR A 135 7.48 5.23 -3.60
CA TYR A 135 7.16 5.81 -2.30
C TYR A 135 8.42 6.07 -1.47
N LEU A 136 9.34 5.11 -1.40
CA LEU A 136 10.58 5.25 -0.64
C LEU A 136 11.46 6.37 -1.20
N GLU A 137 11.56 6.48 -2.51
CA GLU A 137 12.27 7.57 -3.17
C GLU A 137 11.66 8.92 -2.78
N SER A 138 10.33 9.06 -2.82
CA SER A 138 9.66 10.32 -2.46
C SER A 138 9.88 10.72 -0.99
N VAL A 139 9.91 9.76 -0.08
CA VAL A 139 10.16 10.01 1.36
C VAL A 139 11.62 10.40 1.61
N LEU A 140 12.55 9.83 0.83
CA LEU A 140 13.98 10.19 0.93
C LEU A 140 14.21 11.61 0.41
N ASP A 141 13.61 11.97 -0.72
CA ASP A 141 13.72 13.33 -1.29
C ASP A 141 13.16 14.39 -0.33
N GLU A 142 11.96 14.15 0.26
CA GLU A 142 11.40 15.08 1.26
C GLU A 142 12.31 15.25 2.49
N LYS A 143 12.94 14.18 2.97
CA LYS A 143 13.88 14.26 4.11
C LYS A 143 15.15 15.02 3.76
N VAL A 144 15.66 14.84 2.55
CA VAL A 144 16.83 15.57 2.07
C VAL A 144 16.51 17.06 1.99
N ASP A 145 15.37 17.45 1.43
CA ASP A 145 14.93 18.84 1.33
C ASP A 145 14.75 19.51 2.71
N VAL A 146 14.17 18.79 3.67
CA VAL A 146 14.05 19.27 5.07
C VAL A 146 15.41 19.46 5.69
N TRP A 147 16.36 18.54 5.50
CA TRP A 147 17.69 18.61 6.05
C TRP A 147 18.49 19.81 5.49
N TYR A 148 18.35 20.08 4.18
CA TYR A 148 18.99 21.25 3.56
C TYR A 148 18.34 22.58 3.99
N ASN A 149 17.04 22.62 4.24
CA ASN A 149 16.35 23.84 4.61
C ASN A 149 16.47 24.16 6.12
N GLU A 150 16.46 23.16 7.00
CA GLU A 150 16.63 23.37 8.45
C GLU A 150 18.10 23.52 8.85
N GLY A 151 19.04 22.92 8.10
CA GLY A 151 20.48 23.04 8.37
C GLY A 151 21.13 24.36 7.94
N ASN A 152 20.50 25.13 7.07
CA ASN A 152 21.06 26.41 6.59
C ASN A 152 20.77 27.59 7.50
N ASP A 153 19.78 27.51 8.37
CA ASP A 153 19.50 28.65 9.30
C ASP A 153 20.44 28.69 10.51
N GLU A 154 21.04 27.53 10.90
CA GLU A 154 22.04 27.54 12.01
C GLU A 154 23.49 27.73 11.55
N ILE A 155 23.82 27.57 10.29
CA ILE A 155 25.18 27.73 9.75
C ILE A 155 25.48 29.21 9.41
N SER A 156 24.46 30.06 9.33
CA SER A 156 24.63 31.50 8.99
C SER A 156 25.30 32.33 10.08
N GLU A 157 25.41 31.81 11.30
CA GLU A 157 26.06 32.56 12.42
C GLU A 157 27.43 32.01 12.84
N ARG A 158 27.98 30.98 12.21
CA ARG A 158 29.25 30.38 12.65
C ARG A 158 30.16 29.89 11.54
N THR A 159 30.51 30.71 10.55
CA THR A 159 31.80 30.47 9.85
C THR A 159 32.24 31.71 9.09
N GLN A 160 32.90 32.57 9.79
CA GLN A 160 34.00 33.34 9.27
C GLN A 160 35.27 32.48 9.47
N TYR A 161 35.42 31.41 8.71
CA TYR A 161 36.67 30.68 8.54
C TYR A 161 36.80 30.26 7.07
N GLU A 162 37.93 30.70 6.53
CA GLU A 162 38.41 30.59 5.18
C GLU A 162 38.08 29.25 4.49
N GLU A 163 37.57 29.37 3.28
CA GLU A 163 37.44 28.29 2.31
C GLU A 163 38.79 27.72 1.93
N ASP A 164 39.16 26.56 2.42
CA ASP A 164 40.25 25.76 1.88
C ASP A 164 39.67 24.54 1.13
N PRO A 165 39.65 24.54 -0.21
CA PRO A 165 39.04 23.47 -1.01
C PRO A 165 39.74 22.12 -0.90
N VAL A 166 40.85 22.05 -0.18
CA VAL A 166 41.71 20.84 -0.10
C VAL A 166 41.32 19.93 1.06
N TYR A 167 40.49 20.39 2.00
CA TYR A 167 40.17 19.58 3.20
C TYR A 167 39.03 18.58 2.99
N LEU A 168 38.10 18.81 2.04
CA LEU A 168 36.96 17.95 1.78
C LEU A 168 37.24 16.75 0.87
N SER A 169 38.38 16.75 0.17
CA SER A 169 38.72 15.65 -0.75
C SER A 169 39.46 14.46 -0.08
N ARG A 170 39.82 14.55 1.21
CA ARG A 170 40.57 13.50 1.89
C ARG A 170 39.79 12.59 2.83
N GLN A 171 38.54 12.89 3.15
CA GLN A 171 37.75 12.11 4.11
C GLN A 171 36.73 11.13 3.50
N TYR A 172 36.44 11.20 2.20
CA TYR A 172 35.38 10.39 1.58
C TYR A 172 35.75 9.74 0.22
N LEU A 173 37.00 9.40 0.00
CA LEU A 173 37.33 8.51 -1.12
C LEU A 173 37.53 7.08 -0.57
N PRO A 174 36.73 6.10 -0.96
CA PRO A 174 36.99 4.70 -0.61
C PRO A 174 38.31 4.27 -1.24
N GLN A 175 39.20 3.74 -0.43
CA GLN A 175 40.45 3.13 -0.88
C GLN A 175 40.14 1.84 -1.68
N PRO A 176 40.90 1.52 -2.70
CA PRO A 176 40.60 0.41 -3.62
C PRO A 176 40.77 -1.00 -3.02
N ASP A 177 41.07 -1.13 -1.75
CA ASP A 177 41.35 -2.40 -1.05
C ASP A 177 40.44 -2.69 0.16
N GLY A 178 39.38 -1.92 0.35
CA GLY A 178 38.28 -2.30 1.27
C GLY A 178 38.66 -2.38 2.77
N ARG A 179 39.72 -1.69 3.24
CA ARG A 179 40.08 -1.65 4.66
C ARG A 179 39.67 -0.34 5.29
N VAL A 180 38.79 -0.44 6.26
CA VAL A 180 38.44 0.66 7.17
C VAL A 180 39.54 0.73 8.23
N CYS A 181 40.29 1.85 8.30
CA CYS A 181 41.21 2.10 9.41
C CYS A 181 40.42 2.58 10.62
N ASP A 182 40.27 1.72 11.62
CA ASP A 182 39.72 2.06 12.92
C ASP A 182 40.89 2.57 13.79
N GLU A 183 41.07 3.90 13.85
CA GLU A 183 42.01 4.54 14.77
C GLU A 183 41.33 4.83 16.10
N ARG A 184 41.16 3.80 16.95
CA ARG A 184 41.00 3.97 18.41
C ARG A 184 41.74 2.90 19.17
N SER A 185 42.99 3.11 19.40
CA SER A 185 43.65 2.64 20.63
C SER A 185 45.01 3.31 20.79
N GLY A 186 45.03 4.46 21.40
CA GLY A 186 46.19 5.11 21.98
C GLY A 186 46.27 4.76 23.45
N GLY A 187 47.12 3.89 23.77
CA GLY A 187 48.07 3.76 24.81
C GLY A 187 47.71 4.06 26.28
N GLN A 188 47.99 3.11 27.11
CA GLN A 188 48.82 3.42 28.32
C GLN A 188 49.44 2.13 28.82
N SER A 189 50.74 2.02 28.58
CA SER A 189 51.65 1.18 29.34
C SER A 189 51.72 1.68 30.79
N ARG A 190 51.56 0.81 31.75
CA ARG A 190 52.27 0.90 33.03
C ARG A 190 52.73 -0.46 33.49
N ALA A 191 54.03 -0.55 33.68
CA ALA A 191 54.75 -1.64 34.30
C ALA A 191 54.36 -1.83 35.78
N PHE A 192 54.26 -3.07 36.18
CA PHE A 192 55.02 -3.72 37.25
C PHE A 192 54.95 -5.20 36.99
#